data_056c401dcf6eea762272baa7e5bcc384
#
_entry.id   056c401dcf6eea762272baa7e5bcc384
#
_cell.length_a   1.000
_cell.length_b   1.000
_cell.length_c   1.000
_cell.angle_alpha   90.00
_cell.angle_beta   90.00
_cell.angle_gamma   90.00
#
_symmetry.space_group_name_H-M   'P 1'
#
loop_
_entity.id
_entity.type
_entity.pdbx_description
1 polymer ?
#
loop_
_entity_poly.entity_id
_entity_poly.type
_entity_poly.pdbx_seq_one_letter_code
_entity_poly.pdbx_strand_id
1 'polypeptide(L)'
;EIVDEINNILSGLSELSYSQRCFLNGIIRQTKPKKILELGVSAGGSSAIILNAIKDFDNAKLYSVDYNTKLYYDNSKNTGFIIDEKFSNLKNKWKLYTGGTAAKFMEEIGGEIDLCLIDTMHVNPGEFLDFLIVLPYLNKENAILIFHDIALHYFRKHSLTNGILFSCLKGKKITFNEGNWNKFSNIGAVILDENVKDNILDYLYLLTLPWQYLPSYNDILECQKLFSKNYGEEFVDTFMDITQHNRKLFIENREMLTDKEKDLFKENINYTKNNVNKLNEKLNILINCMAWWIPVRK
;
A
#
# COMPACT_ATOMS: atom_id res chain seq x y z
N GLU A 1 -12.15 24.65 -7.16
CA GLU A 1 -11.80 25.68 -6.14
C GLU A 1 -10.95 25.07 -5.02
N ILE A 2 -11.42 24.07 -4.24
CA ILE A 2 -10.67 23.55 -3.08
C ILE A 2 -9.32 22.93 -3.47
N VAL A 3 -9.26 22.20 -4.58
CA VAL A 3 -8.02 21.61 -5.10
C VAL A 3 -7.13 22.71 -5.71
N ASP A 4 -7.70 23.75 -6.29
CA ASP A 4 -6.96 24.84 -6.92
C ASP A 4 -6.16 25.65 -5.90
N GLU A 5 -6.68 25.81 -4.67
CA GLU A 5 -6.00 26.52 -3.57
C GLU A 5 -4.62 25.90 -3.28
N ILE A 6 -4.51 24.57 -3.33
CA ILE A 6 -3.29 23.85 -2.97
C ILE A 6 -2.54 23.29 -4.18
N ASN A 7 -3.14 23.35 -5.38
CA ASN A 7 -2.56 22.75 -6.58
C ASN A 7 -1.18 23.31 -6.90
N ASN A 8 -0.99 24.61 -6.79
CA ASN A 8 0.29 25.27 -7.05
C ASN A 8 1.36 24.85 -6.02
N ILE A 9 0.94 24.61 -4.75
CA ILE A 9 1.85 24.16 -3.69
C ILE A 9 2.30 22.73 -3.95
N LEU A 10 1.41 21.88 -4.50
CA LEU A 10 1.67 20.48 -4.77
C LEU A 10 2.30 20.22 -6.14
N SER A 11 2.44 21.24 -6.97
CA SER A 11 3.06 21.10 -8.29
C SER A 11 4.52 20.61 -8.16
N GLY A 12 4.81 19.46 -8.79
CA GLY A 12 6.12 18.81 -8.70
C GLY A 12 6.39 18.05 -7.39
N LEU A 13 5.45 18.05 -6.43
CA LEU A 13 5.59 17.37 -5.14
C LEU A 13 4.57 16.23 -4.95
N SER A 14 3.52 16.19 -5.74
CA SER A 14 2.51 15.13 -5.72
C SER A 14 2.59 14.30 -6.99
N GLU A 15 2.58 12.99 -6.83
CA GLU A 15 2.56 12.03 -7.95
C GLU A 15 1.17 11.93 -8.60
N LEU A 16 0.10 12.37 -7.91
CA LEU A 16 -1.23 12.47 -8.45
C LEU A 16 -1.35 13.59 -9.49
N SER A 17 -1.96 13.32 -10.64
CA SER A 17 -2.35 14.34 -11.61
C SER A 17 -3.42 15.27 -11.02
N TYR A 18 -3.65 16.43 -11.66
CA TYR A 18 -4.69 17.35 -11.21
C TYR A 18 -6.08 16.69 -11.18
N SER A 19 -6.44 15.93 -12.20
CA SER A 19 -7.72 15.23 -12.25
C SER A 19 -7.85 14.13 -11.20
N GLN A 20 -6.76 13.43 -10.88
CA GLN A 20 -6.73 12.45 -9.80
C GLN A 20 -6.88 13.11 -8.42
N ARG A 21 -6.28 14.28 -8.21
CA ARG A 21 -6.48 15.09 -6.98
C ARG A 21 -7.94 15.51 -6.85
N CYS A 22 -8.56 15.94 -7.95
CA CYS A 22 -9.98 16.28 -7.97
C CYS A 22 -10.87 15.09 -7.67
N PHE A 23 -10.56 13.90 -8.21
CA PHE A 23 -11.27 12.66 -7.94
C PHE A 23 -11.20 12.29 -6.45
N LEU A 24 -9.99 12.23 -5.88
CA LEU A 24 -9.78 11.91 -4.47
C LEU A 24 -10.51 12.89 -3.55
N ASN A 25 -10.36 14.19 -3.79
CA ASN A 25 -11.06 15.22 -3.04
C ASN A 25 -12.59 15.09 -3.18
N GLY A 26 -13.09 14.80 -4.39
CA GLY A 26 -14.51 14.63 -4.67
C GLY A 26 -15.14 13.49 -3.89
N ILE A 27 -14.51 12.31 -3.91
CA ILE A 27 -14.96 11.13 -3.14
C ILE A 27 -15.03 11.47 -1.65
N ILE A 28 -13.97 12.05 -1.08
CA ILE A 28 -13.91 12.39 0.35
C ILE A 28 -15.01 13.39 0.73
N ARG A 29 -15.18 14.45 -0.04
CA ARG A 29 -16.19 15.47 0.28
C ARG A 29 -17.63 14.99 0.10
N GLN A 30 -17.86 14.06 -0.83
CA GLN A 30 -19.18 13.47 -1.05
C GLN A 30 -19.54 12.48 0.05
N THR A 31 -18.58 11.66 0.48
CA THR A 31 -18.82 10.55 1.42
C THR A 31 -18.62 10.93 2.88
N LYS A 32 -17.87 12.00 3.13
CA LYS A 32 -17.59 12.56 4.47
C LYS A 32 -17.09 11.52 5.47
N PRO A 33 -16.02 10.76 5.14
CA PRO A 33 -15.47 9.75 6.02
C PRO A 33 -14.95 10.37 7.31
N LYS A 34 -15.14 9.68 8.43
CA LYS A 34 -14.62 10.09 9.75
C LYS A 34 -13.21 9.56 9.97
N LYS A 35 -12.97 8.33 9.57
CA LYS A 35 -11.67 7.66 9.72
C LYS A 35 -11.13 7.27 8.37
N ILE A 36 -9.99 7.86 8.02
CA ILE A 36 -9.32 7.64 6.74
C ILE A 36 -7.97 7.00 7.02
N LEU A 37 -7.64 5.95 6.28
CA LEU A 37 -6.33 5.32 6.22
C LEU A 37 -5.69 5.58 4.87
N GLU A 38 -4.41 5.91 4.86
CA GLU A 38 -3.59 6.05 3.67
C GLU A 38 -2.39 5.11 3.79
N LEU A 39 -2.18 4.28 2.81
CA LEU A 39 -1.02 3.42 2.67
C LEU A 39 -0.16 3.89 1.49
N GLY A 40 1.07 4.28 1.78
CA GLY A 40 1.96 5.00 0.87
C GLY A 40 1.77 6.51 0.97
N VAL A 41 2.80 7.20 1.42
CA VAL A 41 2.77 8.64 1.72
C VAL A 41 3.75 9.41 0.85
N SER A 42 4.95 8.85 0.65
CA SER A 42 6.02 9.53 -0.09
C SER A 42 6.27 10.95 0.47
N ALA A 43 6.19 11.98 -0.35
CA ALA A 43 6.35 13.37 0.07
C ALA A 43 5.15 13.91 0.90
N GLY A 44 3.97 13.26 0.83
CA GLY A 44 2.74 13.70 1.50
C GLY A 44 1.77 14.46 0.59
N GLY A 45 1.88 14.26 -0.73
CA GLY A 45 1.02 14.96 -1.70
C GLY A 45 -0.44 14.54 -1.60
N SER A 46 -0.73 13.24 -1.55
CA SER A 46 -2.07 12.66 -1.31
C SER A 46 -2.59 13.02 0.09
N SER A 47 -1.73 12.91 1.11
CA SER A 47 -2.06 13.34 2.48
C SER A 47 -2.54 14.78 2.53
N ALA A 48 -1.88 15.71 1.82
CA ALA A 48 -2.29 17.11 1.76
C ALA A 48 -3.68 17.31 1.13
N ILE A 49 -3.98 16.57 0.05
CA ILE A 49 -5.31 16.58 -0.58
C ILE A 49 -6.38 16.08 0.39
N ILE A 50 -6.13 14.95 1.06
CA ILE A 50 -7.05 14.35 2.02
C ILE A 50 -7.29 15.32 3.19
N LEU A 51 -6.24 15.84 3.79
CA LEU A 51 -6.33 16.78 4.92
C LEU A 51 -7.09 18.06 4.55
N ASN A 52 -6.83 18.62 3.37
CA ASN A 52 -7.56 19.78 2.89
C ASN A 52 -9.04 19.46 2.60
N ALA A 53 -9.34 18.25 2.12
CA ALA A 53 -10.73 17.83 1.90
C ALA A 53 -11.53 17.70 3.19
N ILE A 54 -10.88 17.29 4.29
CA ILE A 54 -11.52 17.09 5.61
C ILE A 54 -11.32 18.26 6.59
N LYS A 55 -10.70 19.36 6.16
CA LYS A 55 -10.35 20.48 7.06
C LYS A 55 -11.53 20.97 7.90
N ASP A 56 -12.72 21.02 7.29
CA ASP A 56 -13.96 21.49 7.88
C ASP A 56 -14.83 20.37 8.50
N PHE A 57 -14.34 19.12 8.55
CA PHE A 57 -15.08 17.99 9.14
C PHE A 57 -14.64 17.81 10.59
N ASP A 58 -15.51 18.09 11.56
CA ASP A 58 -15.14 18.14 12.99
C ASP A 58 -14.45 16.89 13.51
N ASN A 59 -14.95 15.71 13.17
CA ASN A 59 -14.47 14.42 13.70
C ASN A 59 -13.67 13.57 12.71
N ALA A 60 -13.23 14.16 11.58
CA ALA A 60 -12.47 13.42 10.58
C ALA A 60 -10.98 13.42 10.92
N LYS A 61 -10.34 12.24 10.78
CA LYS A 61 -8.89 12.04 10.96
C LYS A 61 -8.31 11.19 9.84
N LEU A 62 -7.10 11.56 9.44
CA LEU A 62 -6.24 10.80 8.54
C LEU A 62 -5.15 10.09 9.34
N TYR A 63 -5.05 8.78 9.14
CA TYR A 63 -3.95 7.93 9.56
C TYR A 63 -3.18 7.52 8.31
N SER A 64 -1.89 7.77 8.27
CA SER A 64 -1.05 7.46 7.12
C SER A 64 0.06 6.51 7.53
N VAL A 65 0.34 5.51 6.72
CA VAL A 65 1.41 4.54 6.94
C VAL A 65 2.33 4.54 5.73
N ASP A 66 3.63 4.62 5.99
CA ASP A 66 4.68 4.43 4.97
C ASP A 66 5.78 3.53 5.51
N TYR A 67 6.27 2.63 4.66
CA TYR A 67 7.38 1.76 5.02
C TYR A 67 8.66 2.55 5.27
N ASN A 68 8.86 3.61 4.52
CA ASN A 68 10.06 4.44 4.57
C ASN A 68 9.91 5.58 5.61
N THR A 69 10.96 5.81 6.39
CA THR A 69 11.04 6.97 7.30
C THR A 69 11.55 8.22 6.58
N LYS A 70 12.17 8.03 5.43
CA LYS A 70 12.71 9.06 4.57
C LYS A 70 12.10 8.98 3.18
N LEU A 71 12.06 10.11 2.49
CA LEU A 71 11.61 10.17 1.11
C LEU A 71 12.52 9.29 0.23
N TYR A 72 11.93 8.46 -0.62
CA TYR A 72 12.64 7.42 -1.34
C TYR A 72 13.64 7.94 -2.39
N TYR A 73 13.42 9.12 -2.91
CA TYR A 73 14.31 9.75 -3.88
C TYR A 73 15.17 10.88 -3.29
N ASP A 74 14.92 11.30 -2.03
CA ASP A 74 15.70 12.33 -1.32
C ASP A 74 15.78 12.02 0.18
N ASN A 75 16.85 11.36 0.59
CA ASN A 75 17.09 10.98 1.99
C ASN A 75 17.28 12.16 2.96
N SER A 76 17.40 13.38 2.47
CA SER A 76 17.47 14.58 3.31
C SER A 76 16.09 14.95 3.89
N LYS A 77 15.02 14.51 3.24
CA LYS A 77 13.63 14.78 3.62
C LYS A 77 13.01 13.58 4.35
N ASN A 78 12.14 13.86 5.31
CA ASN A 78 11.31 12.83 5.94
C ASN A 78 10.11 12.49 5.06
N THR A 79 9.61 11.27 5.18
CA THR A 79 8.30 10.91 4.63
C THR A 79 7.23 11.90 5.13
N GLY A 80 6.37 12.36 4.22
CA GLY A 80 5.29 13.29 4.57
C GLY A 80 5.73 14.74 4.85
N PHE A 81 6.97 15.11 4.54
CA PHE A 81 7.55 16.41 4.89
C PHE A 81 6.72 17.61 4.41
N ILE A 82 5.96 17.48 3.33
CA ILE A 82 5.10 18.55 2.81
C ILE A 82 4.08 19.01 3.87
N ILE A 83 3.57 18.07 4.68
CA ILE A 83 2.59 18.41 5.71
C ILE A 83 3.24 19.30 6.78
N ASP A 84 4.46 18.97 7.19
CA ASP A 84 5.20 19.77 8.18
C ASP A 84 5.54 21.16 7.64
N GLU A 85 5.96 21.25 6.38
CA GLU A 85 6.44 22.50 5.79
C GLU A 85 5.32 23.42 5.27
N LYS A 86 4.22 22.87 4.76
CA LYS A 86 3.20 23.63 4.00
C LYS A 86 1.79 23.55 4.56
N PHE A 87 1.48 22.52 5.36
CA PHE A 87 0.13 22.25 5.87
C PHE A 87 0.12 21.98 7.38
N SER A 88 1.05 22.61 8.12
CA SER A 88 1.21 22.43 9.56
C SER A 88 -0.06 22.76 10.37
N ASN A 89 -0.91 23.64 9.88
CA ASN A 89 -2.21 24.00 10.46
C ASN A 89 -3.23 22.85 10.40
N LEU A 90 -3.04 21.83 9.56
CA LEU A 90 -3.90 20.65 9.43
C LEU A 90 -3.35 19.43 10.17
N LYS A 91 -2.18 19.55 10.79
CA LYS A 91 -1.46 18.44 11.43
C LYS A 91 -2.22 17.81 12.60
N ASN A 92 -3.10 18.55 13.24
CA ASN A 92 -3.95 18.04 14.32
C ASN A 92 -4.95 16.95 13.86
N LYS A 93 -5.25 16.89 12.57
CA LYS A 93 -6.09 15.86 11.94
C LYS A 93 -5.30 14.70 11.35
N TRP A 94 -3.98 14.69 11.47
CA TRP A 94 -3.09 13.72 10.84
C TRP A 94 -2.25 12.97 11.86
N LYS A 95 -2.11 11.65 11.63
CA LYS A 95 -1.17 10.81 12.35
C LYS A 95 -0.39 9.95 11.37
N LEU A 96 0.93 10.14 11.34
CA LEU A 96 1.84 9.41 10.45
C LEU A 96 2.55 8.30 11.22
N TYR A 97 2.61 7.12 10.62
CA TYR A 97 3.38 5.97 11.05
C TYR A 97 4.39 5.61 9.97
N THR A 98 5.64 5.36 10.36
CA THR A 98 6.72 5.01 9.43
C THR A 98 7.59 3.88 9.97
N GLY A 99 8.32 3.21 9.08
CA GLY A 99 9.30 2.17 9.46
C GLY A 99 8.68 0.79 9.65
N GLY A 100 7.73 0.43 8.80
CA GLY A 100 7.12 -0.89 8.74
C GLY A 100 5.88 -0.91 7.85
N THR A 101 5.38 -2.10 7.60
CA THR A 101 4.11 -2.30 6.91
C THR A 101 2.91 -1.89 7.78
N ALA A 102 1.73 -1.77 7.18
CA ALA A 102 0.51 -1.47 7.91
C ALA A 102 0.23 -2.49 9.03
N ALA A 103 0.62 -3.78 8.86
CA ALA A 103 0.41 -4.83 9.86
C ALA A 103 0.94 -4.44 11.25
N LYS A 104 2.06 -3.72 11.30
CA LYS A 104 2.70 -3.26 12.55
C LYS A 104 1.84 -2.27 13.33
N PHE A 105 1.01 -1.47 12.64
CA PHE A 105 0.34 -0.31 13.22
C PHE A 105 -1.18 -0.45 13.32
N MET A 106 -1.78 -1.46 12.67
CA MET A 106 -3.24 -1.58 12.60
C MET A 106 -3.92 -1.72 13.96
N GLU A 107 -3.27 -2.33 14.95
CA GLU A 107 -3.84 -2.43 16.31
C GLU A 107 -3.97 -1.08 16.99
N GLU A 108 -3.00 -0.18 16.77
CA GLU A 108 -3.05 1.18 17.30
C GLU A 108 -4.01 2.07 16.49
N ILE A 109 -4.04 1.92 15.17
CA ILE A 109 -4.96 2.63 14.29
C ILE A 109 -6.40 2.21 14.62
N GLY A 110 -6.65 0.92 14.81
CA GLY A 110 -7.96 0.37 15.14
C GLY A 110 -8.94 0.32 13.97
N GLY A 111 -10.09 -0.29 14.20
CA GLY A 111 -11.17 -0.52 13.22
C GLY A 111 -11.98 0.72 12.82
N GLU A 112 -13.12 0.48 12.18
CA GLU A 112 -14.08 1.49 11.70
C GLU A 112 -13.46 2.47 10.69
N ILE A 113 -12.63 1.95 9.78
CA ILE A 113 -12.03 2.75 8.70
C ILE A 113 -13.07 2.90 7.59
N ASP A 114 -13.52 4.12 7.35
CA ASP A 114 -14.54 4.44 6.35
C ASP A 114 -13.95 4.50 4.93
N LEU A 115 -12.69 4.97 4.80
CA LEU A 115 -12.00 5.11 3.54
C LEU A 115 -10.53 4.72 3.69
N CYS A 116 -10.04 3.90 2.77
CA CYS A 116 -8.63 3.55 2.69
C CYS A 116 -8.09 3.83 1.27
N LEU A 117 -7.02 4.62 1.18
CA LEU A 117 -6.23 4.81 -0.03
C LEU A 117 -5.06 3.82 -0.01
N ILE A 118 -4.89 3.04 -1.08
CA ILE A 118 -3.77 2.11 -1.27
C ILE A 118 -2.93 2.57 -2.47
N ASP A 119 -1.71 3.00 -2.19
CA ASP A 119 -0.76 3.53 -3.17
C ASP A 119 0.68 3.22 -2.72
N THR A 120 1.07 1.93 -2.77
CA THR A 120 2.33 1.47 -2.16
C THR A 120 3.37 1.01 -3.16
N MET A 121 3.58 -0.29 -3.33
CA MET A 121 4.74 -0.86 -4.06
C MET A 121 4.50 -1.08 -5.55
N HIS A 122 3.25 -1.21 -5.99
CA HIS A 122 2.80 -1.54 -7.35
C HIS A 122 3.27 -2.91 -7.88
N VAL A 123 3.77 -3.77 -6.99
CA VAL A 123 4.31 -5.08 -7.32
C VAL A 123 3.90 -6.12 -6.27
N ASN A 124 3.72 -7.37 -6.72
CA ASN A 124 3.32 -8.47 -5.85
C ASN A 124 4.46 -8.84 -4.87
N PRO A 125 4.16 -9.04 -3.56
CA PRO A 125 2.86 -9.15 -2.90
C PRO A 125 2.31 -7.85 -2.27
N GLY A 126 2.90 -6.69 -2.52
CA GLY A 126 2.64 -5.42 -1.83
C GLY A 126 1.17 -5.14 -1.55
N GLU A 127 0.43 -4.65 -2.53
CA GLU A 127 -0.95 -4.21 -2.33
C GLU A 127 -1.91 -5.35 -2.01
N PHE A 128 -1.61 -6.59 -2.40
CA PHE A 128 -2.42 -7.74 -1.98
C PHE A 128 -2.29 -7.97 -0.47
N LEU A 129 -1.06 -7.87 0.08
CA LEU A 129 -0.86 -7.91 1.53
C LEU A 129 -1.51 -6.71 2.22
N ASP A 130 -1.34 -5.51 1.69
CA ASP A 130 -1.93 -4.30 2.25
C ASP A 130 -3.46 -4.42 2.35
N PHE A 131 -4.11 -4.92 1.30
CA PHE A 131 -5.54 -5.17 1.33
C PHE A 131 -5.94 -6.19 2.41
N LEU A 132 -5.26 -7.34 2.47
CA LEU A 132 -5.54 -8.37 3.49
C LEU A 132 -5.30 -7.85 4.92
N ILE A 133 -4.32 -6.99 5.11
CA ILE A 133 -4.02 -6.35 6.39
C ILE A 133 -5.16 -5.42 6.82
N VAL A 134 -5.66 -4.59 5.91
CA VAL A 134 -6.65 -3.56 6.26
C VAL A 134 -8.08 -4.05 6.29
N LEU A 135 -8.41 -5.10 5.55
CA LEU A 135 -9.78 -5.59 5.38
C LEU A 135 -10.52 -5.85 6.72
N PRO A 136 -9.91 -6.44 7.76
CA PRO A 136 -10.59 -6.65 9.05
C PRO A 136 -10.98 -5.35 9.77
N TYR A 137 -10.26 -4.27 9.49
CA TYR A 137 -10.39 -2.97 10.15
C TYR A 137 -11.30 -1.98 9.40
N LEU A 138 -11.72 -2.36 8.20
CA LEU A 138 -12.66 -1.56 7.41
C LEU A 138 -14.04 -1.56 8.07
N ASN A 139 -14.73 -0.43 7.96
CA ASN A 139 -16.13 -0.32 8.35
C ASN A 139 -16.94 -1.41 7.65
N LYS A 140 -17.87 -2.03 8.37
CA LYS A 140 -18.67 -3.15 7.84
C LYS A 140 -19.64 -2.70 6.76
N GLU A 141 -20.06 -1.45 6.82
CA GLU A 141 -21.04 -0.88 5.92
C GLU A 141 -20.37 0.16 5.02
N ASN A 142 -20.37 -0.10 3.71
CA ASN A 142 -19.96 0.88 2.69
C ASN A 142 -18.54 1.44 2.80
N ALA A 143 -17.59 0.65 3.34
CA ALA A 143 -16.18 1.07 3.30
C ALA A 143 -15.73 1.32 1.86
N ILE A 144 -14.91 2.35 1.69
CA ILE A 144 -14.42 2.77 0.38
C ILE A 144 -12.92 2.48 0.30
N LEU A 145 -12.54 1.71 -0.70
CA LEU A 145 -11.14 1.56 -1.07
C LEU A 145 -10.85 2.41 -2.30
N ILE A 146 -9.80 3.21 -2.23
CA ILE A 146 -9.28 3.96 -3.38
C ILE A 146 -7.93 3.36 -3.75
N PHE A 147 -7.74 3.08 -5.02
CA PHE A 147 -6.50 2.56 -5.58
C PHE A 147 -5.94 3.57 -6.57
N HIS A 148 -4.70 3.96 -6.36
CA HIS A 148 -3.91 4.65 -7.38
C HIS A 148 -3.18 3.61 -8.24
N ASP A 149 -2.74 4.02 -9.42
CA ASP A 149 -2.00 3.19 -10.38
C ASP A 149 -2.72 1.91 -10.85
N ILE A 150 -4.07 1.94 -10.92
CA ILE A 150 -4.86 0.82 -11.44
C ILE A 150 -4.62 0.51 -12.92
N ALA A 151 -4.08 1.47 -13.69
CA ALA A 151 -3.71 1.32 -15.10
C ALA A 151 -2.20 1.33 -15.34
N LEU A 152 -1.37 1.32 -14.30
CA LEU A 152 0.08 1.43 -14.42
C LEU A 152 0.71 0.30 -15.24
N HIS A 153 0.09 -0.88 -15.25
CA HIS A 153 0.50 -2.02 -16.07
C HIS A 153 0.54 -1.73 -17.59
N TYR A 154 -0.16 -0.72 -18.06
CA TYR A 154 -0.06 -0.27 -19.45
C TYR A 154 1.33 0.27 -19.80
N PHE A 155 2.04 0.79 -18.81
CA PHE A 155 3.35 1.43 -18.97
C PHE A 155 4.48 0.63 -18.33
N ARG A 156 4.16 -0.12 -17.27
CA ARG A 156 5.12 -0.93 -16.51
C ARG A 156 4.63 -2.35 -16.40
N LYS A 157 5.19 -3.26 -17.17
CA LYS A 157 4.79 -4.67 -17.27
C LYS A 157 4.62 -5.39 -15.93
N HIS A 158 5.32 -4.94 -14.90
CA HIS A 158 5.36 -5.62 -13.60
C HIS A 158 4.49 -4.96 -12.51
N SER A 159 3.82 -3.86 -12.82
CA SER A 159 3.00 -3.11 -11.87
C SER A 159 1.53 -3.46 -12.06
N LEU A 160 1.14 -4.68 -11.67
CA LEU A 160 -0.19 -5.25 -11.94
C LEU A 160 -1.13 -5.22 -10.74
N THR A 161 -0.59 -5.13 -9.53
CA THR A 161 -1.30 -5.46 -8.30
C THR A 161 -2.56 -4.62 -8.07
N ASN A 162 -2.46 -3.30 -8.15
CA ASN A 162 -3.63 -2.42 -7.95
C ASN A 162 -4.70 -2.61 -9.03
N GLY A 163 -4.31 -2.82 -10.28
CA GLY A 163 -5.24 -3.10 -11.37
C GLY A 163 -6.00 -4.42 -11.19
N ILE A 164 -5.29 -5.48 -10.77
CA ILE A 164 -5.89 -6.79 -10.49
C ILE A 164 -6.83 -6.67 -9.29
N LEU A 165 -6.36 -6.09 -8.17
CA LEU A 165 -7.14 -5.95 -6.97
C LEU A 165 -8.41 -5.13 -7.21
N PHE A 166 -8.28 -3.98 -7.87
CA PHE A 166 -9.43 -3.17 -8.28
C PHE A 166 -10.43 -3.95 -9.14
N SER A 167 -9.93 -4.81 -10.04
CA SER A 167 -10.79 -5.61 -10.93
C SER A 167 -11.50 -6.75 -10.21
N CYS A 168 -10.82 -7.43 -9.28
CA CYS A 168 -11.34 -8.60 -8.55
C CYS A 168 -12.28 -8.24 -7.41
N LEU A 169 -12.10 -7.07 -6.77
CA LEU A 169 -12.94 -6.68 -5.64
C LEU A 169 -14.40 -6.56 -6.01
N LYS A 170 -15.27 -7.13 -5.17
CA LYS A 170 -16.72 -6.99 -5.27
C LYS A 170 -17.17 -5.67 -4.65
N GLY A 171 -18.05 -4.98 -5.36
CA GLY A 171 -18.58 -3.71 -4.94
C GLY A 171 -18.83 -2.74 -6.11
N LYS A 172 -19.36 -1.58 -5.78
CA LYS A 172 -19.61 -0.53 -6.78
C LYS A 172 -18.31 0.19 -7.12
N LYS A 173 -17.86 0.02 -8.36
CA LYS A 173 -16.66 0.67 -8.88
C LYS A 173 -16.96 2.06 -9.41
N ILE A 174 -16.09 3.01 -9.08
CA ILE A 174 -16.16 4.40 -9.52
C ILE A 174 -14.82 4.75 -10.17
N THR A 175 -14.86 5.16 -11.43
CA THR A 175 -13.72 5.66 -12.20
C THR A 175 -14.14 6.88 -13.00
N PHE A 176 -13.19 7.57 -13.60
CA PHE A 176 -13.46 8.66 -14.53
C PHE A 176 -12.54 8.59 -15.74
N ASN A 177 -12.89 9.29 -16.81
CA ASN A 177 -12.05 9.38 -18.00
C ASN A 177 -11.01 10.49 -17.81
N GLU A 178 -9.73 10.13 -17.72
CA GLU A 178 -8.64 11.10 -17.59
C GLU A 178 -8.29 11.84 -18.89
N GLY A 179 -8.95 11.50 -19.98
CA GLY A 179 -8.88 12.25 -21.26
C GLY A 179 -7.63 12.00 -22.11
N ASN A 180 -6.47 11.86 -21.48
CA ASN A 180 -5.18 11.83 -22.20
C ASN A 180 -4.64 10.42 -22.46
N TRP A 181 -5.25 9.39 -21.88
CA TRP A 181 -4.67 8.08 -21.73
C TRP A 181 -5.58 6.94 -22.18
N ASN A 182 -6.14 7.00 -23.32
CA ASN A 182 -6.88 5.85 -23.83
C ASN A 182 -8.16 5.49 -23.08
N LYS A 183 -8.82 6.42 -22.44
CA LYS A 183 -10.09 6.19 -21.74
C LYS A 183 -9.99 5.36 -20.44
N PHE A 184 -8.81 5.00 -19.99
CA PHE A 184 -8.63 4.30 -18.72
C PHE A 184 -8.25 5.28 -17.60
N SER A 185 -8.90 5.12 -16.47
CA SER A 185 -8.52 5.85 -15.27
C SER A 185 -7.33 5.16 -14.60
N ASN A 186 -6.37 5.93 -14.11
CA ASN A 186 -5.27 5.42 -13.31
C ASN A 186 -5.54 5.49 -11.80
N ILE A 187 -6.70 6.02 -11.41
CA ILE A 187 -7.22 6.00 -10.04
C ILE A 187 -8.67 5.52 -10.06
N GLY A 188 -9.06 4.74 -9.08
CA GLY A 188 -10.43 4.25 -8.95
C GLY A 188 -10.82 4.00 -7.51
N ALA A 189 -12.13 4.04 -7.25
CA ALA A 189 -12.68 3.71 -5.95
C ALA A 189 -13.62 2.51 -6.05
N VAL A 190 -13.67 1.70 -4.99
CA VAL A 190 -14.61 0.60 -4.82
C VAL A 190 -15.36 0.84 -3.51
N ILE A 191 -16.69 1.02 -3.60
CA ILE A 191 -17.56 0.91 -2.41
C ILE A 191 -17.78 -0.57 -2.21
N LEU A 192 -17.24 -1.13 -1.13
CA LEU A 192 -17.24 -2.56 -0.89
C LEU A 192 -18.64 -3.10 -0.61
N ASP A 193 -18.93 -4.28 -1.13
CA ASP A 193 -20.12 -5.04 -0.75
C ASP A 193 -19.98 -5.57 0.68
N GLU A 194 -21.10 -5.74 1.38
CA GLU A 194 -21.16 -6.29 2.74
C GLU A 194 -20.47 -7.66 2.85
N ASN A 195 -20.58 -8.47 1.79
CA ASN A 195 -20.05 -9.84 1.73
C ASN A 195 -18.61 -9.94 1.22
N VAL A 196 -17.87 -8.83 1.18
CA VAL A 196 -16.47 -8.85 0.68
C VAL A 196 -15.61 -9.84 1.49
N LYS A 197 -15.88 -10.00 2.78
CA LYS A 197 -15.14 -10.91 3.66
C LYS A 197 -15.43 -12.40 3.40
N ASP A 198 -16.57 -12.74 2.81
CA ASP A 198 -16.90 -14.13 2.48
C ASP A 198 -16.00 -14.71 1.37
N ASN A 199 -15.30 -13.83 0.64
CA ASN A 199 -14.40 -14.20 -0.44
C ASN A 199 -12.92 -14.05 -0.04
N ILE A 200 -12.63 -14.09 1.25
CA ILE A 200 -11.27 -13.82 1.75
C ILE A 200 -10.21 -14.79 1.17
N LEU A 201 -10.58 -16.03 0.93
CA LEU A 201 -9.67 -17.01 0.32
C LEU A 201 -9.36 -16.67 -1.14
N ASP A 202 -10.31 -16.14 -1.90
CA ASP A 202 -10.09 -15.69 -3.27
C ASP A 202 -9.02 -14.58 -3.31
N TYR A 203 -9.07 -13.67 -2.34
CA TYR A 203 -8.06 -12.60 -2.22
C TYR A 203 -6.72 -13.13 -1.72
N LEU A 204 -6.72 -14.10 -0.80
CA LEU A 204 -5.50 -14.76 -0.37
C LEU A 204 -4.80 -15.46 -1.54
N TYR A 205 -5.55 -16.09 -2.43
CA TYR A 205 -5.00 -16.74 -3.61
C TYR A 205 -4.33 -15.78 -4.61
N LEU A 206 -4.60 -14.48 -4.57
CA LEU A 206 -3.84 -13.50 -5.35
C LEU A 206 -2.35 -13.51 -4.99
N LEU A 207 -2.01 -13.88 -3.75
CA LEU A 207 -0.62 -14.05 -3.30
C LEU A 207 0.08 -15.25 -3.94
N THR A 208 -0.63 -16.17 -4.60
CA THR A 208 0.00 -17.27 -5.35
C THR A 208 0.65 -16.80 -6.65
N LEU A 209 0.31 -15.61 -7.14
CA LEU A 209 1.02 -15.00 -8.27
C LEU A 209 2.50 -14.80 -7.91
N PRO A 210 3.42 -14.90 -8.88
CA PRO A 210 4.85 -14.77 -8.62
C PRO A 210 5.20 -13.46 -7.89
N TRP A 211 5.93 -13.58 -6.79
CA TRP A 211 6.38 -12.41 -6.03
C TRP A 211 7.52 -11.71 -6.75
N GLN A 212 7.47 -10.42 -6.81
CA GLN A 212 8.45 -9.56 -7.46
C GLN A 212 9.48 -8.99 -6.48
N TYR A 213 9.17 -9.05 -5.18
CA TYR A 213 10.11 -8.82 -4.09
C TYR A 213 9.80 -9.76 -2.93
N LEU A 214 10.75 -9.90 -2.01
CA LEU A 214 10.54 -10.66 -0.78
C LEU A 214 10.33 -9.69 0.39
N PRO A 215 9.14 -9.66 1.03
CA PRO A 215 8.98 -8.99 2.31
C PRO A 215 9.99 -9.50 3.33
N SER A 216 10.40 -8.65 4.26
CA SER A 216 11.30 -9.08 5.33
C SER A 216 10.64 -10.16 6.19
N TYR A 217 11.48 -10.92 6.90
CA TYR A 217 10.94 -11.92 7.82
C TYR A 217 10.06 -11.29 8.90
N ASN A 218 10.44 -10.13 9.41
CA ASN A 218 9.67 -9.41 10.40
C ASN A 218 8.31 -8.95 9.85
N ASP A 219 8.26 -8.46 8.61
CA ASP A 219 6.99 -8.06 7.99
C ASP A 219 6.04 -9.26 7.84
N ILE A 220 6.57 -10.44 7.46
CA ILE A 220 5.77 -11.67 7.40
C ILE A 220 5.27 -12.08 8.79
N LEU A 221 6.08 -11.99 9.83
CA LEU A 221 5.66 -12.30 11.20
C LEU A 221 4.57 -11.33 11.71
N GLU A 222 4.68 -10.05 11.39
CA GLU A 222 3.63 -9.07 11.73
C GLU A 222 2.33 -9.39 11.00
N CYS A 223 2.39 -9.75 9.70
CA CYS A 223 1.22 -10.21 8.95
C CYS A 223 0.64 -11.49 9.57
N GLN A 224 1.47 -12.50 9.87
CA GLN A 224 1.04 -13.75 10.49
C GLN A 224 0.27 -13.52 11.79
N LYS A 225 0.83 -12.68 12.67
CA LYS A 225 0.21 -12.32 13.94
C LYS A 225 -1.15 -11.64 13.75
N LEU A 226 -1.21 -10.67 12.83
CA LEU A 226 -2.44 -9.96 12.52
C LEU A 226 -3.50 -10.89 11.90
N PHE A 227 -3.10 -11.76 10.98
CA PHE A 227 -3.99 -12.70 10.30
C PHE A 227 -4.51 -13.78 11.24
N SER A 228 -3.67 -14.32 12.15
CA SER A 228 -4.12 -15.27 13.18
C SER A 228 -5.23 -14.67 14.05
N LYS A 229 -5.11 -13.41 14.41
CA LYS A 229 -6.11 -12.71 15.21
C LYS A 229 -7.44 -12.48 14.47
N ASN A 230 -7.39 -12.23 13.16
CA ASN A 230 -8.53 -11.73 12.41
C ASN A 230 -9.17 -12.77 11.48
N TYR A 231 -8.42 -13.75 10.98
CA TYR A 231 -8.86 -14.73 9.98
C TYR A 231 -8.79 -16.19 10.47
N GLY A 232 -8.07 -16.45 11.57
CA GLY A 232 -7.91 -17.78 12.13
C GLY A 232 -6.72 -18.57 11.56
N GLU A 233 -6.50 -19.77 12.13
CA GLU A 233 -5.29 -20.56 11.89
C GLU A 233 -5.20 -21.12 10.46
N GLU A 234 -6.31 -21.64 9.92
CA GLU A 234 -6.34 -22.20 8.56
C GLU A 234 -5.92 -21.17 7.49
N PHE A 235 -6.36 -19.92 7.66
CA PHE A 235 -5.92 -18.84 6.78
C PHE A 235 -4.42 -18.57 6.91
N VAL A 236 -3.91 -18.58 8.13
CA VAL A 236 -2.49 -18.35 8.42
C VAL A 236 -1.63 -19.47 7.84
N ASP A 237 -2.03 -20.73 8.02
CA ASP A 237 -1.32 -21.87 7.47
C ASP A 237 -1.22 -21.76 5.93
N THR A 238 -2.35 -21.47 5.28
CA THR A 238 -2.37 -21.24 3.82
C THR A 238 -1.50 -20.05 3.40
N PHE A 239 -1.54 -18.94 4.14
CA PHE A 239 -0.67 -17.79 3.90
C PHE A 239 0.81 -18.13 4.04
N MET A 240 1.18 -18.91 5.04
CA MET A 240 2.57 -19.32 5.25
C MET A 240 3.06 -20.29 4.17
N ASP A 241 2.21 -21.21 3.73
CA ASP A 241 2.52 -22.11 2.61
C ASP A 241 2.75 -21.34 1.31
N ILE A 242 1.87 -20.40 0.98
CA ILE A 242 2.03 -19.50 -0.18
C ILE A 242 3.33 -18.70 -0.06
N THR A 243 3.60 -18.14 1.11
CA THR A 243 4.83 -17.37 1.39
C THR A 243 6.07 -18.23 1.16
N GLN A 244 6.12 -19.43 1.71
CA GLN A 244 7.25 -20.34 1.57
C GLN A 244 7.48 -20.74 0.10
N HIS A 245 6.40 -21.07 -0.60
CA HIS A 245 6.45 -21.43 -2.01
C HIS A 245 7.00 -20.26 -2.86
N ASN A 246 6.47 -19.06 -2.69
CA ASN A 246 6.93 -17.92 -3.46
C ASN A 246 8.37 -17.49 -3.12
N ARG A 247 8.79 -17.63 -1.86
CA ARG A 247 10.20 -17.42 -1.51
C ARG A 247 11.11 -18.38 -2.25
N LYS A 248 10.72 -19.66 -2.32
CA LYS A 248 11.47 -20.67 -3.07
C LYS A 248 11.54 -20.30 -4.56
N LEU A 249 10.41 -20.02 -5.19
CA LEU A 249 10.36 -19.63 -6.60
C LEU A 249 11.17 -18.35 -6.88
N PHE A 250 11.10 -17.36 -6.00
CA PHE A 250 11.85 -16.12 -6.15
C PHE A 250 13.37 -16.37 -6.15
N ILE A 251 13.84 -17.27 -5.29
CA ILE A 251 15.27 -17.63 -5.20
C ILE A 251 15.69 -18.42 -6.45
N GLU A 252 14.93 -19.43 -6.84
CA GLU A 252 15.22 -20.27 -8.00
C GLU A 252 15.19 -19.48 -9.32
N ASN A 253 14.21 -18.61 -9.52
CA ASN A 253 14.08 -17.82 -10.74
C ASN A 253 15.09 -16.67 -10.84
N ARG A 254 15.77 -16.30 -9.75
CA ARG A 254 16.79 -15.25 -9.75
C ARG A 254 17.98 -15.58 -10.66
N GLU A 255 18.26 -16.87 -10.86
CA GLU A 255 19.33 -17.33 -11.76
C GLU A 255 18.90 -17.31 -13.23
N MET A 256 17.59 -17.34 -13.51
CA MET A 256 17.03 -17.35 -14.88
C MET A 256 16.63 -15.96 -15.40
N LEU A 257 16.80 -14.91 -14.61
CA LEU A 257 16.44 -13.56 -15.01
C LEU A 257 17.41 -12.98 -16.05
N THR A 258 16.87 -12.36 -17.08
CA THR A 258 17.66 -11.57 -18.04
C THR A 258 18.38 -10.42 -17.33
N ASP A 259 19.46 -9.91 -17.92
CA ASP A 259 20.23 -8.79 -17.32
C ASP A 259 19.35 -7.55 -17.09
N LYS A 260 18.35 -7.34 -17.93
CA LYS A 260 17.37 -6.25 -17.81
C LYS A 260 16.43 -6.45 -16.62
N GLU A 261 16.02 -7.68 -16.34
CA GLU A 261 15.24 -8.06 -15.17
C GLU A 261 16.08 -8.00 -13.90
N LYS A 262 17.36 -8.39 -13.99
CA LYS A 262 18.33 -8.21 -12.89
C LYS A 262 18.56 -6.73 -12.57
N ASP A 263 18.54 -5.85 -13.54
CA ASP A 263 18.69 -4.41 -13.33
C ASP A 263 17.43 -3.78 -12.71
N LEU A 264 16.24 -4.20 -13.12
CA LEU A 264 14.97 -3.87 -12.43
C LEU A 264 14.97 -4.37 -10.97
N PHE A 265 15.46 -5.59 -10.73
CA PHE A 265 15.65 -6.11 -9.38
C PHE A 265 16.73 -5.34 -8.61
N LYS A 266 17.80 -4.89 -9.26
CA LYS A 266 18.82 -4.03 -8.65
C LYS A 266 18.29 -2.65 -8.32
N GLU A 267 17.43 -2.08 -9.15
CA GLU A 267 16.72 -0.81 -8.84
C GLU A 267 15.80 -0.99 -7.64
N ASN A 268 15.00 -2.04 -7.59
CA ASN A 268 14.16 -2.37 -6.43
C ASN A 268 14.98 -2.72 -5.18
N ILE A 269 16.14 -3.39 -5.35
CA ILE A 269 17.09 -3.64 -4.28
C ILE A 269 17.85 -2.36 -3.89
N ASN A 270 18.16 -1.46 -4.81
CA ASN A 270 18.78 -0.17 -4.52
C ASN A 270 17.81 0.78 -3.82
N TYR A 271 16.52 0.63 -4.06
CA TYR A 271 15.46 1.29 -3.31
C TYR A 271 15.50 0.92 -1.81
N THR A 272 15.77 -0.35 -1.52
CA THR A 272 16.02 -0.84 -0.16
C THR A 272 17.45 -0.56 0.36
N LYS A 273 18.41 -0.31 -0.54
CA LYS A 273 19.84 -0.20 -0.24
C LYS A 273 20.33 1.15 0.29
N ASN A 274 19.54 2.19 0.20
CA ASN A 274 19.99 3.51 0.65
C ASN A 274 19.95 3.72 2.16
N ASN A 275 19.60 2.71 2.96
CA ASN A 275 19.72 2.77 4.40
C ASN A 275 20.64 1.67 4.96
N VAL A 276 21.77 2.14 5.44
CA VAL A 276 22.64 1.64 6.52
C VAL A 276 22.81 0.12 6.67
N ASN A 277 24.02 -0.40 6.41
CA ASN A 277 24.49 -1.77 6.65
C ASN A 277 24.14 -2.83 5.59
N LYS A 278 24.57 -2.55 4.37
CA LYS A 278 24.46 -3.44 3.20
C LYS A 278 24.94 -4.90 3.42
N LEU A 279 25.87 -5.12 4.31
CA LEU A 279 26.41 -6.45 4.58
C LEU A 279 25.56 -7.24 5.56
N ASN A 280 25.03 -6.59 6.57
CA ASN A 280 24.20 -7.22 7.60
C ASN A 280 22.81 -7.61 7.07
N GLU A 281 22.24 -6.80 6.17
CA GLU A 281 20.95 -7.16 5.56
C GLU A 281 21.08 -8.33 4.57
N LYS A 282 22.14 -8.36 3.74
CA LYS A 282 22.41 -9.52 2.89
C LYS A 282 22.69 -10.77 3.72
N LEU A 283 23.43 -10.62 4.81
CA LEU A 283 23.72 -11.72 5.72
C LEU A 283 22.44 -12.18 6.45
N ASN A 284 21.61 -11.24 6.89
CA ASN A 284 20.33 -11.55 7.54
C ASN A 284 19.32 -12.18 6.58
N ILE A 285 19.24 -11.73 5.34
CA ILE A 285 18.42 -12.38 4.31
C ILE A 285 18.96 -13.80 4.04
N LEU A 286 20.27 -13.98 3.95
CA LEU A 286 20.89 -15.30 3.74
C LEU A 286 20.70 -16.21 4.97
N ILE A 287 20.92 -15.69 6.18
CA ILE A 287 20.74 -16.41 7.44
C ILE A 287 19.26 -16.76 7.63
N ASN A 288 18.35 -15.85 7.34
CA ASN A 288 16.93 -16.11 7.43
C ASN A 288 16.47 -17.13 6.38
N CYS A 289 16.97 -17.07 5.14
CA CYS A 289 16.73 -18.11 4.15
C CYS A 289 17.28 -19.47 4.60
N MET A 290 18.45 -19.51 5.23
CA MET A 290 19.04 -20.74 5.75
C MET A 290 18.35 -21.26 7.02
N ALA A 291 17.89 -20.37 7.91
CA ALA A 291 17.18 -20.74 9.13
C ALA A 291 15.84 -21.45 8.85
N TRP A 292 15.19 -21.14 7.74
CA TRP A 292 13.98 -21.84 7.29
C TRP A 292 14.24 -23.27 6.78
N TRP A 293 15.49 -23.61 6.46
CA TRP A 293 15.88 -24.91 5.94
C TRP A 293 16.46 -25.85 7.02
N ILE A 294 16.67 -25.36 8.24
CA ILE A 294 17.16 -26.19 9.34
C ILE A 294 15.92 -26.73 10.09
N PRO A 295 15.56 -28.02 9.89
CA PRO A 295 14.49 -28.60 10.72
C PRO A 295 14.97 -28.59 12.16
N VAL A 296 14.24 -27.90 13.02
CA VAL A 296 14.42 -28.02 14.46
C VAL A 296 14.05 -29.46 14.82
N ARG A 297 15.05 -30.35 14.88
CA ARG A 297 14.85 -31.65 15.52
C ARG A 297 14.58 -31.38 17.00
N LYS A 298 13.34 -31.66 17.40
CA LYS A 298 13.01 -31.88 18.83
C LYS A 298 13.70 -33.16 19.32
#